data_890446298236de23f725fb3cfadf6278
#
_entry.id   890446298236de23f725fb3cfadf6278
#
_cell.length_a   1.000
_cell.length_b   1.000
_cell.length_c   1.000
_cell.angle_alpha   90.00
_cell.angle_beta   90.00
_cell.angle_gamma   90.00
#
_symmetry.space_group_name_H-M   'P 1'
#
loop_
_entity.id
_entity.type
_entity.pdbx_description
1 polymer ?
#
loop_
_entity_poly.entity_id
_entity_poly.type
_entity_poly.pdbx_seq_one_letter_code
_entity_poly.pdbx_strand_id
1 'polypeptide(L)'
;MTATDDLSMAGSRREEEVQEQIARLDAYRNQLNAMLRQHDLLRMSLGDHTRARQVLEEMERFDSRQEILLPVGGEVFVRAEPTDKDRVLLGLGRGVTVEMERPRALEIVNERILRLERSERELGEQIHRLEEQVAMISQRLEMAAQQEASPNPPAGRDSHVGAP
;
A
#
# COMPACT_ATOMS: atom_id res chain seq x y z
N MET A 1 25.10 -46.87 -15.19
CA MET A 1 25.60 -45.57 -14.67
C MET A 1 24.78 -44.44 -15.30
N THR A 2 23.46 -44.38 -15.05
CA THR A 2 22.59 -43.37 -15.70
C THR A 2 21.31 -43.02 -14.93
N ALA A 3 20.77 -43.83 -14.06
CA ALA A 3 19.49 -43.52 -13.38
C ALA A 3 19.66 -42.71 -12.08
N THR A 4 20.79 -42.87 -11.39
CA THR A 4 21.07 -42.18 -10.12
C THR A 4 21.52 -40.72 -10.34
N ASP A 5 22.20 -40.45 -11.44
CA ASP A 5 22.63 -39.09 -11.85
C ASP A 5 21.45 -38.23 -12.28
N ASP A 6 20.48 -38.83 -12.98
CA ASP A 6 19.27 -38.10 -13.47
C ASP A 6 18.33 -37.69 -12.32
N LEU A 7 18.22 -38.55 -11.30
CA LEU A 7 17.46 -38.24 -10.06
C LEU A 7 18.14 -37.16 -9.21
N SER A 8 19.46 -37.15 -9.13
CA SER A 8 20.19 -36.10 -8.43
C SER A 8 20.09 -34.75 -9.11
N MET A 9 20.18 -34.72 -10.45
CA MET A 9 20.05 -33.52 -11.23
C MET A 9 18.60 -32.95 -11.21
N ALA A 10 17.59 -33.81 -11.13
CA ALA A 10 16.19 -33.40 -10.99
C ALA A 10 15.90 -32.81 -9.61
N GLY A 11 16.52 -33.35 -8.55
CA GLY A 11 16.44 -32.79 -7.19
C GLY A 11 17.04 -31.39 -7.10
N SER A 12 18.27 -31.24 -7.60
CA SER A 12 18.97 -29.94 -7.60
C SER A 12 18.21 -28.85 -8.37
N ARG A 13 17.61 -29.16 -9.52
CA ARG A 13 16.80 -28.19 -10.27
C ARG A 13 15.56 -27.76 -9.50
N ARG A 14 14.89 -28.67 -8.79
CA ARG A 14 13.71 -28.30 -7.97
C ARG A 14 14.09 -27.43 -6.79
N GLU A 15 15.21 -27.69 -6.15
CA GLU A 15 15.73 -26.86 -5.07
C GLU A 15 16.05 -25.44 -5.58
N GLU A 16 16.67 -25.31 -6.74
CA GLU A 16 16.95 -24.03 -7.39
C GLU A 16 15.66 -23.27 -7.74
N GLU A 17 14.64 -23.94 -8.29
CA GLU A 17 13.34 -23.36 -8.59
C GLU A 17 12.63 -22.86 -7.33
N VAL A 18 12.66 -23.62 -6.25
CA VAL A 18 12.07 -23.22 -4.95
C VAL A 18 12.80 -22.00 -4.39
N GLN A 19 14.13 -21.99 -4.42
CA GLN A 19 14.91 -20.83 -3.96
C GLN A 19 14.64 -19.57 -4.79
N GLU A 20 14.49 -19.70 -6.10
CA GLU A 20 14.11 -18.59 -6.97
C GLU A 20 12.71 -18.05 -6.61
N GLN A 21 11.74 -18.94 -6.36
CA GLN A 21 10.39 -18.54 -5.96
C GLN A 21 10.38 -17.83 -4.59
N ILE A 22 11.17 -18.29 -3.64
CA ILE A 22 11.33 -17.63 -2.32
C ILE A 22 11.92 -16.23 -2.49
N ALA A 23 13.00 -16.10 -3.26
CA ALA A 23 13.63 -14.80 -3.51
C ALA A 23 12.66 -13.83 -4.21
N ARG A 24 11.85 -14.33 -5.15
CA ARG A 24 10.81 -13.56 -5.83
C ARG A 24 9.70 -13.13 -4.88
N LEU A 25 9.28 -14.02 -3.98
CA LEU A 25 8.28 -13.71 -2.97
C LEU A 25 8.76 -12.59 -2.04
N ASP A 26 9.99 -12.65 -1.59
CA ASP A 26 10.59 -11.64 -0.72
C ASP A 26 10.72 -10.28 -1.43
N ALA A 27 11.10 -10.29 -2.71
CA ALA A 27 11.14 -9.07 -3.53
C ALA A 27 9.76 -8.43 -3.63
N TYR A 28 8.70 -9.22 -3.91
CA TYR A 28 7.34 -8.72 -4.01
C TYR A 28 6.80 -8.22 -2.66
N ARG A 29 7.09 -8.90 -1.55
CA ARG A 29 6.73 -8.42 -0.20
C ARG A 29 7.39 -7.09 0.13
N ASN A 30 8.65 -6.91 -0.21
CA ASN A 30 9.36 -5.65 -0.02
C ASN A 30 8.76 -4.53 -0.86
N GLN A 31 8.42 -4.81 -2.11
CA GLN A 31 7.74 -3.88 -3.00
C GLN A 31 6.36 -3.50 -2.47
N LEU A 32 5.56 -4.48 -2.05
CA LEU A 32 4.24 -4.28 -1.45
C LEU A 32 4.31 -3.36 -0.22
N ASN A 33 5.25 -3.62 0.68
CA ASN A 33 5.46 -2.79 1.86
C ASN A 33 5.84 -1.34 1.52
N ALA A 34 6.61 -1.13 0.45
CA ALA A 34 6.95 0.21 -0.01
C ALA A 34 5.72 0.93 -0.59
N MET A 35 4.90 0.22 -1.38
CA MET A 35 3.68 0.77 -1.97
C MET A 35 2.62 1.08 -0.90
N LEU A 36 2.46 0.23 0.11
CA LEU A 36 1.55 0.49 1.23
C LEU A 36 1.94 1.77 1.99
N ARG A 37 3.22 1.96 2.29
CA ARG A 37 3.68 3.22 2.91
C ARG A 37 3.41 4.45 2.04
N GLN A 38 3.59 4.33 0.74
CA GLN A 38 3.28 5.42 -0.20
C GLN A 38 1.78 5.71 -0.23
N HIS A 39 0.94 4.67 -0.21
CA HIS A 39 -0.51 4.78 -0.17
C HIS A 39 -1.00 5.50 1.10
N ASP A 40 -0.42 5.18 2.27
CA ASP A 40 -0.73 5.85 3.52
C ASP A 40 -0.37 7.35 3.47
N LEU A 41 0.78 7.72 2.89
CA LEU A 41 1.15 9.12 2.70
C LEU A 41 0.17 9.86 1.78
N LEU A 42 -0.30 9.23 0.70
CA LEU A 42 -1.32 9.81 -0.17
C LEU A 42 -2.64 10.03 0.58
N ARG A 43 -3.09 9.06 1.37
CA ARG A 43 -4.31 9.16 2.18
C ARG A 43 -4.21 10.27 3.23
N MET A 44 -3.07 10.40 3.91
CA MET A 44 -2.84 11.50 4.84
C MET A 44 -2.93 12.85 4.11
N SER A 45 -2.26 13.00 2.97
CA SER A 45 -2.31 14.22 2.17
C SER A 45 -3.71 14.54 1.67
N LEU A 46 -4.47 13.52 1.22
CA LEU A 46 -5.86 13.66 0.81
C LEU A 46 -6.74 14.17 1.97
N GLY A 47 -6.55 13.61 3.17
CA GLY A 47 -7.24 14.05 4.38
C GLY A 47 -6.94 15.51 4.73
N ASP A 48 -5.68 15.94 4.60
CA ASP A 48 -5.28 17.32 4.87
C ASP A 48 -5.92 18.30 3.88
N HIS A 49 -5.91 17.98 2.58
CA HIS A 49 -6.54 18.82 1.56
C HIS A 49 -8.07 18.86 1.69
N THR A 50 -8.68 17.74 2.08
CA THR A 50 -10.14 17.69 2.33
C THR A 50 -10.53 18.58 3.52
N ARG A 51 -9.76 18.56 4.61
CA ARG A 51 -9.96 19.47 5.74
C ARG A 51 -9.78 20.94 5.33
N ALA A 52 -8.73 21.22 4.54
CA ALA A 52 -8.52 22.57 4.03
C ALA A 52 -9.70 23.08 3.18
N ARG A 53 -10.23 22.22 2.30
CA ARG A 53 -11.43 22.52 1.52
C ARG A 53 -12.62 22.88 2.41
N GLN A 54 -12.90 22.03 3.40
CA GLN A 54 -14.02 22.26 4.33
C GLN A 54 -13.89 23.61 5.05
N VAL A 55 -12.68 23.95 5.55
CA VAL A 55 -12.45 25.24 6.19
C VAL A 55 -12.68 26.39 5.23
N LEU A 56 -12.17 26.30 3.99
CA LEU A 56 -12.37 27.35 2.97
C LEU A 56 -13.85 27.54 2.59
N GLU A 57 -14.63 26.47 2.57
CA GLU A 57 -16.08 26.52 2.34
C GLU A 57 -16.80 27.15 3.54
N GLU A 58 -16.44 26.79 4.75
CA GLU A 58 -17.02 27.32 6.00
C GLU A 58 -16.71 28.79 6.22
N MET A 59 -15.54 29.27 5.79
CA MET A 59 -15.13 30.68 5.92
C MET A 59 -16.09 31.64 5.24
N GLU A 60 -16.85 31.20 4.25
CA GLU A 60 -17.90 32.02 3.62
C GLU A 60 -18.95 32.49 4.62
N ARG A 61 -19.25 31.65 5.61
CA ARG A 61 -20.28 31.86 6.63
C ARG A 61 -19.76 32.59 7.87
N PHE A 62 -18.45 32.89 7.92
CA PHE A 62 -17.85 33.54 9.07
C PHE A 62 -18.40 34.97 9.22
N ASP A 63 -18.80 35.28 10.44
CA ASP A 63 -19.12 36.64 10.84
C ASP A 63 -17.83 37.48 10.96
N SER A 64 -17.97 38.82 10.94
CA SER A 64 -16.85 39.75 11.00
C SER A 64 -15.98 39.69 12.26
N ARG A 65 -16.38 38.87 13.25
CA ARG A 65 -15.64 38.61 14.50
C ARG A 65 -15.68 37.12 14.87
N GLN A 66 -15.62 36.26 13.88
CA GLN A 66 -15.61 34.82 14.11
C GLN A 66 -14.34 34.43 14.84
N GLU A 67 -14.48 33.95 16.06
CA GLU A 67 -13.37 33.39 16.84
C GLU A 67 -13.09 31.97 16.39
N ILE A 68 -11.82 31.65 16.14
CA ILE A 68 -11.33 30.31 15.81
C ILE A 68 -10.27 29.88 16.82
N LEU A 69 -10.12 28.58 17.01
CA LEU A 69 -9.02 27.99 17.78
C LEU A 69 -7.91 27.54 16.84
N LEU A 70 -6.76 28.20 16.93
CA LEU A 70 -5.58 27.90 16.14
C LEU A 70 -4.66 26.94 16.95
N PRO A 71 -4.43 25.70 16.47
CA PRO A 71 -3.50 24.80 17.13
C PRO A 71 -2.05 25.26 16.91
N VAL A 72 -1.30 25.46 17.99
CA VAL A 72 0.10 25.90 17.95
C VAL A 72 1.08 24.77 18.31
N GLY A 73 0.58 23.55 18.49
CA GLY A 73 1.36 22.36 18.87
C GLY A 73 1.22 22.00 20.35
N GLY A 74 1.60 20.77 20.72
CA GLY A 74 1.56 20.30 22.12
C GLY A 74 0.18 20.36 22.77
N GLU A 75 -0.90 20.15 21.99
CA GLU A 75 -2.29 20.27 22.45
C GLU A 75 -2.69 21.69 22.93
N VAL A 76 -1.86 22.70 22.63
CA VAL A 76 -2.13 24.11 22.97
C VAL A 76 -2.86 24.78 21.79
N PHE A 77 -3.91 25.51 22.11
CA PHE A 77 -4.72 26.27 21.18
C PHE A 77 -4.71 27.75 21.53
N VAL A 78 -4.64 28.58 20.52
CA VAL A 78 -4.73 30.05 20.69
C VAL A 78 -6.02 30.50 20.01
N ARG A 79 -6.73 31.44 20.68
CA ARG A 79 -7.89 32.10 20.08
C ARG A 79 -7.40 33.13 19.08
N ALA A 80 -7.97 33.11 17.89
CA ALA A 80 -7.65 34.04 16.81
C ALA A 80 -8.91 34.46 16.08
N GLU A 81 -8.89 35.64 15.50
CA GLU A 81 -9.93 36.12 14.59
C GLU A 81 -9.31 36.25 13.20
N PRO A 82 -9.88 35.68 12.14
CA PRO A 82 -9.44 35.93 10.78
C PRO A 82 -9.59 37.44 10.44
N THR A 83 -8.53 38.05 9.98
CA THR A 83 -8.56 39.46 9.59
C THR A 83 -9.25 39.68 8.25
N ASP A 84 -9.22 38.67 7.39
CA ASP A 84 -9.86 38.66 6.08
C ASP A 84 -10.37 37.24 5.80
N LYS A 85 -11.65 37.12 5.47
CA LYS A 85 -12.28 35.84 5.12
C LYS A 85 -12.28 35.58 3.62
N ASP A 86 -12.01 36.58 2.82
CA ASP A 86 -12.08 36.50 1.37
C ASP A 86 -10.71 36.22 0.72
N ARG A 87 -9.62 36.43 1.47
CA ARG A 87 -8.24 36.18 1.04
C ARG A 87 -7.55 35.16 1.93
N VAL A 88 -6.80 34.29 1.31
CA VAL A 88 -6.07 33.20 1.98
C VAL A 88 -4.66 33.07 1.44
N LEU A 89 -3.77 32.54 2.27
CA LEU A 89 -2.42 32.18 1.88
C LEU A 89 -2.38 30.70 1.46
N LEU A 90 -2.09 30.43 0.19
CA LEU A 90 -2.00 29.08 -0.34
C LEU A 90 -0.55 28.72 -0.69
N GLY A 91 -0.04 27.65 -0.10
CA GLY A 91 1.23 27.07 -0.47
C GLY A 91 1.17 26.40 -1.85
N LEU A 92 2.04 26.81 -2.78
CA LEU A 92 2.16 26.24 -4.12
C LEU A 92 3.22 25.12 -4.22
N GLY A 93 3.90 24.83 -3.13
CA GLY A 93 5.00 23.89 -3.06
C GLY A 93 6.36 24.60 -3.14
N ARG A 94 7.44 23.87 -2.87
CA ARG A 94 8.83 24.36 -2.86
C ARG A 94 9.06 25.61 -2.00
N GLY A 95 8.30 25.76 -0.91
CA GLY A 95 8.40 26.93 -0.01
C GLY A 95 7.74 28.21 -0.54
N VAL A 96 7.07 28.17 -1.69
CA VAL A 96 6.34 29.31 -2.24
C VAL A 96 4.91 29.34 -1.68
N THR A 97 4.53 30.50 -1.10
CA THR A 97 3.18 30.76 -0.63
C THR A 97 2.67 32.03 -1.32
N VAL A 98 1.43 32.01 -1.78
CA VAL A 98 0.82 33.13 -2.50
C VAL A 98 -0.50 33.48 -1.81
N GLU A 99 -0.73 34.76 -1.63
CA GLU A 99 -2.03 35.28 -1.20
C GLU A 99 -2.97 35.36 -2.40
N MET A 100 -4.18 34.84 -2.23
CA MET A 100 -5.19 34.84 -3.28
C MET A 100 -6.60 34.89 -2.72
N GLU A 101 -7.56 35.16 -3.59
CA GLU A 101 -8.98 35.09 -3.28
C GLU A 101 -9.38 33.66 -2.87
N ARG A 102 -10.18 33.53 -1.80
CA ARG A 102 -10.69 32.26 -1.27
C ARG A 102 -11.31 31.34 -2.33
N PRO A 103 -12.21 31.84 -3.24
CA PRO A 103 -12.78 30.99 -4.28
C PRO A 103 -11.71 30.39 -5.21
N ARG A 104 -10.66 31.17 -5.54
CA ARG A 104 -9.55 30.68 -6.37
C ARG A 104 -8.71 29.63 -5.65
N ALA A 105 -8.46 29.83 -4.35
CA ALA A 105 -7.79 28.83 -3.53
C ALA A 105 -8.59 27.52 -3.44
N LEU A 106 -9.91 27.62 -3.31
CA LEU A 106 -10.82 26.48 -3.28
C LEU A 106 -10.78 25.68 -4.60
N GLU A 107 -10.75 26.32 -5.74
CA GLU A 107 -10.56 25.67 -7.05
C GLU A 107 -9.26 24.86 -7.07
N ILE A 108 -8.15 25.48 -6.68
CA ILE A 108 -6.83 24.83 -6.67
C ILE A 108 -6.81 23.64 -5.68
N VAL A 109 -7.39 23.78 -4.50
CA VAL A 109 -7.49 22.70 -3.52
C VAL A 109 -8.34 21.55 -4.07
N ASN A 110 -9.46 21.82 -4.71
CA ASN A 110 -10.29 20.80 -5.36
C ASN A 110 -9.53 20.06 -6.47
N GLU A 111 -8.79 20.77 -7.33
CA GLU A 111 -7.95 20.14 -8.33
C GLU A 111 -6.86 19.22 -7.72
N ARG A 112 -6.29 19.63 -6.58
CA ARG A 112 -5.31 18.80 -5.84
C ARG A 112 -5.96 17.54 -5.28
N ILE A 113 -7.15 17.66 -4.69
CA ILE A 113 -7.93 16.53 -4.19
C ILE A 113 -8.20 15.53 -5.32
N LEU A 114 -8.71 15.98 -6.47
CA LEU A 114 -8.99 15.12 -7.62
C LEU A 114 -7.73 14.38 -8.13
N ARG A 115 -6.57 15.05 -8.12
CA ARG A 115 -5.30 14.40 -8.49
C ARG A 115 -4.87 13.36 -7.47
N LEU A 116 -4.99 13.66 -6.18
CA LEU A 116 -4.64 12.74 -5.10
C LEU A 116 -5.55 11.51 -5.11
N GLU A 117 -6.86 11.69 -5.28
CA GLU A 117 -7.83 10.59 -5.40
C GLU A 117 -7.53 9.67 -6.57
N ARG A 118 -7.12 10.24 -7.71
CA ARG A 118 -6.70 9.44 -8.87
C ARG A 118 -5.44 8.62 -8.56
N SER A 119 -4.42 9.27 -7.99
CA SER A 119 -3.16 8.60 -7.65
C SER A 119 -3.36 7.53 -6.56
N GLU A 120 -4.22 7.78 -5.58
CA GLU A 120 -4.57 6.82 -4.53
C GLU A 120 -5.24 5.58 -5.13
N ARG A 121 -6.20 5.77 -6.03
CA ARG A 121 -6.88 4.67 -6.71
C ARG A 121 -5.94 3.84 -7.58
N GLU A 122 -5.11 4.50 -8.41
CA GLU A 122 -4.13 3.83 -9.27
C GLU A 122 -3.13 3.00 -8.45
N LEU A 123 -2.65 3.56 -7.34
CA LEU A 123 -1.75 2.85 -6.43
C LEU A 123 -2.46 1.69 -5.71
N GLY A 124 -3.71 1.88 -5.28
CA GLY A 124 -4.53 0.83 -4.68
C GLY A 124 -4.73 -0.37 -5.61
N GLU A 125 -4.99 -0.12 -6.90
CA GLU A 125 -5.09 -1.19 -7.89
C GLU A 125 -3.76 -1.94 -8.10
N GLN A 126 -2.63 -1.23 -8.04
CA GLN A 126 -1.31 -1.86 -8.15
C GLN A 126 -1.00 -2.73 -6.92
N ILE A 127 -1.33 -2.23 -5.72
CA ILE A 127 -1.21 -2.97 -4.47
C ILE A 127 -2.02 -4.26 -4.56
N HIS A 128 -3.28 -4.19 -4.95
CA HIS A 128 -4.15 -5.36 -5.07
C HIS A 128 -3.58 -6.43 -6.02
N ARG A 129 -3.12 -6.01 -7.21
CA ARG A 129 -2.46 -6.95 -8.16
C ARG A 129 -1.22 -7.60 -7.57
N LEU A 130 -0.43 -6.87 -6.79
CA LEU A 130 0.77 -7.40 -6.17
C LEU A 130 0.44 -8.34 -5.00
N GLU A 131 -0.60 -8.06 -4.23
CA GLU A 131 -1.12 -8.95 -3.19
C GLU A 131 -1.58 -10.29 -3.76
N GLU A 132 -2.29 -10.28 -4.89
CA GLU A 132 -2.68 -11.50 -5.60
C GLU A 132 -1.46 -12.32 -6.06
N GLN A 133 -0.41 -11.66 -6.56
CA GLN A 133 0.82 -12.34 -6.97
C GLN A 133 1.54 -12.96 -5.76
N VAL A 134 1.64 -12.23 -4.66
CA VAL A 134 2.21 -12.72 -3.40
C VAL A 134 1.44 -13.94 -2.90
N ALA A 135 0.12 -13.88 -2.91
CA ALA A 135 -0.75 -14.98 -2.49
C ALA A 135 -0.55 -16.23 -3.36
N MET A 136 -0.53 -16.07 -4.68
CA MET A 136 -0.31 -17.19 -5.61
C MET A 136 1.03 -17.89 -5.42
N ILE A 137 2.12 -17.11 -5.24
CA ILE A 137 3.44 -17.69 -5.03
C ILE A 137 3.52 -18.39 -3.67
N SER A 138 2.98 -17.77 -2.62
CA SER A 138 2.93 -18.37 -1.28
C SER A 138 2.20 -19.70 -1.30
N GLN A 139 1.03 -19.77 -1.95
CA GLN A 139 0.25 -20.99 -2.07
C GLN A 139 1.01 -22.09 -2.84
N ARG A 140 1.71 -21.75 -3.92
CA ARG A 140 2.55 -22.72 -4.67
C ARG A 140 3.66 -23.30 -3.81
N LEU A 141 4.35 -22.44 -3.05
CA LEU A 141 5.42 -22.88 -2.14
C LEU A 141 4.88 -23.79 -1.03
N GLU A 142 3.71 -23.49 -0.46
CA GLU A 142 3.06 -24.34 0.54
C GLU A 142 2.68 -25.70 -0.03
N MET A 143 2.11 -25.76 -1.24
CA MET A 143 1.78 -27.03 -1.91
C MET A 143 3.04 -27.85 -2.22
N ALA A 144 4.13 -27.23 -2.66
CA ALA A 144 5.39 -27.91 -2.93
C ALA A 144 5.96 -28.53 -1.64
N ALA A 145 5.95 -27.78 -0.53
CA ALA A 145 6.41 -28.25 0.77
C ALA A 145 5.56 -29.42 1.31
N GLN A 146 4.23 -29.41 1.08
CA GLN A 146 3.34 -30.50 1.49
C GLN A 146 3.57 -31.77 0.68
N GLN A 147 3.90 -31.66 -0.62
CA GLN A 147 4.23 -32.81 -1.46
C GLN A 147 5.53 -33.50 -1.04
N GLU A 148 6.51 -32.74 -0.59
CA GLU A 148 7.77 -33.27 -0.06
C GLU A 148 7.60 -33.92 1.33
N ALA A 149 6.68 -33.42 2.16
CA ALA A 149 6.38 -33.93 3.48
C ALA A 149 5.50 -35.19 3.48
N SER A 150 4.86 -35.57 2.35
CA SER A 150 4.08 -36.81 2.24
C SER A 150 5.02 -37.97 1.95
N PRO A 151 5.28 -38.88 2.92
CA PRO A 151 6.11 -40.06 2.67
C PRO A 151 5.39 -40.97 1.65
N ASN A 152 6.12 -41.37 0.62
CA ASN A 152 5.72 -42.36 -0.36
C ASN A 152 5.13 -43.59 0.36
N PRO A 153 3.91 -44.07 0.09
CA PRO A 153 3.38 -45.27 0.74
C PRO A 153 4.31 -46.43 0.46
N PRO A 154 4.65 -47.27 1.46
CA PRO A 154 5.53 -48.39 1.26
C PRO A 154 4.94 -49.34 0.21
N ALA A 155 5.70 -49.57 -0.85
CA ALA A 155 5.38 -50.55 -1.90
C ALA A 155 4.95 -51.87 -1.24
N GLY A 156 3.77 -52.33 -1.63
CA GLY A 156 3.15 -53.53 -1.08
C GLY A 156 4.10 -54.71 -1.02
N ARG A 157 4.23 -55.26 0.19
CA ARG A 157 4.79 -56.59 0.35
C ARG A 157 3.80 -57.59 -0.19
N ASP A 158 4.07 -58.09 -1.38
CA ASP A 158 3.42 -59.31 -1.88
C ASP A 158 3.67 -60.45 -0.89
N SER A 159 2.65 -60.74 -0.11
CA SER A 159 2.60 -61.93 0.72
C SER A 159 2.29 -63.13 -0.17
N HIS A 160 3.35 -63.76 -0.68
CA HIS A 160 3.22 -65.07 -1.28
C HIS A 160 3.03 -66.09 -0.17
N VAL A 161 1.80 -66.46 0.14
CA VAL A 161 1.48 -67.62 0.99
C VAL A 161 1.30 -68.80 0.07
N GLY A 162 2.28 -69.66 0.02
CA GLY A 162 2.14 -71.02 -0.49
C GLY A 162 1.39 -71.87 0.50
N ALA A 163 0.44 -72.63 0.04
CA ALA A 163 -0.19 -73.70 0.75
C ALA A 163 0.28 -75.05 0.21
N PRO A 164 0.42 -76.12 1.03
CA PRO A 164 0.70 -77.49 0.57
C PRO A 164 -0.52 -78.19 -0.05
#